data_2146e8a606e923c0dd8d047768883c7f
#
_entry.id   2146e8a606e923c0dd8d047768883c7f
#
_cell.length_a   1.000
_cell.length_b   1.000
_cell.length_c   1.000
_cell.angle_alpha   90.00
_cell.angle_beta   90.00
_cell.angle_gamma   90.00
#
_symmetry.space_group_name_H-M   'P 1'
#
loop_
_entity.id
_entity.type
_entity.pdbx_description
1 polymer ?
#
loop_
_entity_poly.entity_id
_entity_poly.type
_entity_poly.pdbx_seq_one_letter_code
_entity_poly.pdbx_strand_id
1 'polypeptide(L)'
;IASYAAKRDKVTAADVGFEAQLEIFRHVEKCAGKIPVVLDARDVLKHPDNMLQKLCAAVGVEFDEDMLSWPAGRRDSDGIWGVHWYGAVENSTGFAPYKPSDPGLDSDQSELAAKCRPFYDELYHHRIQPS
;
A
#
# COMPACT_ATOMS: atom_id res chain seq x y z
N ILE A 1 -6.60 -8.30 -0.78
CA ILE A 1 -7.81 -9.06 -1.12
C ILE A 1 -8.61 -9.32 0.13
N ALA A 2 -8.11 -10.08 1.12
CA ALA A 2 -8.86 -10.43 2.34
C ALA A 2 -9.49 -9.22 3.06
N SER A 3 -8.72 -8.15 3.25
CA SER A 3 -9.21 -6.91 3.88
C SER A 3 -10.37 -6.25 3.14
N TYR A 4 -10.36 -6.32 1.81
CA TYR A 4 -11.44 -5.80 0.97
C TYR A 4 -12.66 -6.72 1.00
N ALA A 5 -12.43 -8.04 0.90
CA ALA A 5 -13.48 -9.05 0.97
C ALA A 5 -14.24 -9.07 2.30
N ALA A 6 -13.58 -8.70 3.41
CA ALA A 6 -14.26 -8.55 4.71
C ALA A 6 -15.35 -7.45 4.73
N LYS A 7 -15.40 -6.58 3.72
CA LYS A 7 -16.34 -5.46 3.63
C LYS A 7 -17.27 -5.54 2.39
N ARG A 8 -17.13 -6.56 1.56
CA ARG A 8 -17.86 -6.71 0.29
C ARG A 8 -18.20 -8.17 0.04
N ASP A 9 -19.44 -8.44 -0.33
CA ASP A 9 -19.92 -9.80 -0.60
C ASP A 9 -19.26 -10.44 -1.84
N LYS A 10 -18.84 -9.61 -2.79
CA LYS A 10 -18.14 -10.06 -4.00
C LYS A 10 -17.00 -9.13 -4.35
N VAL A 11 -15.84 -9.70 -4.63
CA VAL A 11 -14.63 -8.96 -4.99
C VAL A 11 -14.12 -9.47 -6.34
N THR A 12 -13.85 -8.55 -7.26
CA THR A 12 -13.32 -8.83 -8.60
C THR A 12 -11.89 -8.32 -8.74
N ALA A 13 -11.20 -8.72 -9.82
CA ALA A 13 -9.86 -8.21 -10.13
C ALA A 13 -9.85 -6.68 -10.34
N ALA A 14 -10.91 -6.13 -10.94
CA ALA A 14 -11.08 -4.69 -11.12
C ALA A 14 -11.21 -3.95 -9.78
N ASP A 15 -11.88 -4.54 -8.79
CA ASP A 15 -12.05 -3.91 -7.47
C ASP A 15 -10.74 -3.81 -6.70
N VAL A 16 -9.81 -4.76 -6.85
CA VAL A 16 -8.51 -4.73 -6.18
C VAL A 16 -7.43 -3.97 -6.96
N GLY A 17 -7.64 -3.72 -8.26
CA GLY A 17 -6.96 -2.73 -9.07
C GLY A 17 -5.47 -2.99 -9.39
N PHE A 18 -4.94 -4.20 -9.23
CA PHE A 18 -3.52 -4.48 -9.51
C PHE A 18 -3.13 -4.28 -10.98
N GLU A 19 -4.00 -4.69 -11.91
CA GLU A 19 -3.80 -4.49 -13.33
C GLU A 19 -3.78 -3.00 -13.67
N ALA A 20 -4.79 -2.25 -13.21
CA ALA A 20 -4.87 -0.80 -13.41
C ALA A 20 -3.67 -0.05 -12.80
N GLN A 21 -3.18 -0.51 -11.64
CA GLN A 21 -1.99 0.06 -11.02
C GLN A 21 -0.74 -0.13 -11.90
N LEU A 22 -0.57 -1.30 -12.51
CA LEU A 22 0.52 -1.56 -13.44
C LEU A 22 0.38 -0.75 -14.74
N GLU A 23 -0.82 -0.59 -15.26
CA GLU A 23 -1.08 0.28 -16.42
C GLU A 23 -0.70 1.73 -16.15
N ILE A 24 -1.09 2.26 -14.98
CA ILE A 24 -0.72 3.61 -14.53
C ILE A 24 0.81 3.73 -14.41
N PHE A 25 1.46 2.74 -13.80
CA PHE A 25 2.92 2.71 -13.67
C PHE A 25 3.61 2.84 -15.04
N ARG A 26 3.23 2.00 -16.01
CA ARG A 26 3.78 2.01 -17.37
C ARG A 26 3.48 3.31 -18.11
N HIS A 27 2.28 3.85 -17.92
CA HIS A 27 1.91 5.13 -18.52
C HIS A 27 2.78 6.29 -18.00
N VAL A 28 2.96 6.37 -16.68
CA VAL A 28 3.78 7.42 -16.05
C VAL A 28 5.24 7.25 -16.44
N GLU A 29 5.78 6.03 -16.44
CA GLU A 29 7.14 5.75 -16.90
C GLU A 29 7.37 6.28 -18.34
N LYS A 30 6.44 5.97 -19.24
CA LYS A 30 6.49 6.41 -20.63
C LYS A 30 6.42 7.94 -20.77
N CYS A 31 5.53 8.60 -20.01
CA CYS A 31 5.32 10.04 -20.10
C CYS A 31 6.42 10.86 -19.42
N ALA A 32 6.90 10.38 -18.27
CA ALA A 32 7.91 11.08 -17.46
C ALA A 32 9.35 10.71 -17.84
N GLY A 33 9.56 9.65 -18.61
CA GLY A 33 10.89 9.14 -18.99
C GLY A 33 11.70 8.61 -17.79
N LYS A 34 11.05 8.31 -16.68
CA LYS A 34 11.68 7.76 -15.46
C LYS A 34 10.74 6.79 -14.77
N ILE A 35 11.32 5.82 -14.08
CA ILE A 35 10.59 4.80 -13.33
C ILE A 35 9.84 5.45 -12.16
N PRO A 36 8.50 5.28 -12.05
CA PRO A 36 7.74 5.73 -10.89
C PRO A 36 8.17 5.02 -9.61
N VAL A 37 8.02 5.71 -8.49
CA VAL A 37 8.34 5.16 -7.17
C VAL A 37 7.33 4.08 -6.78
N VAL A 38 7.82 2.90 -6.41
CA VAL A 38 7.01 1.78 -5.92
C VAL A 38 7.44 1.44 -4.50
N LEU A 39 6.47 1.26 -3.62
CA LEU A 39 6.67 0.80 -2.24
C LEU A 39 5.89 -0.49 -2.01
N ASP A 40 6.50 -1.42 -1.29
CA ASP A 40 5.79 -2.57 -0.72
C ASP A 40 5.45 -2.30 0.75
N ALA A 41 4.18 -2.50 1.11
CA ALA A 41 3.70 -2.21 2.46
C ALA A 41 4.42 -3.02 3.54
N ARG A 42 4.85 -4.25 3.23
CA ARG A 42 5.62 -5.09 4.15
C ARG A 42 6.98 -4.47 4.45
N ASP A 43 7.66 -3.94 3.43
CA ASP A 43 8.98 -3.34 3.59
C ASP A 43 8.87 -2.02 4.39
N VAL A 44 7.82 -1.23 4.15
CA VAL A 44 7.52 -0.04 4.96
C VAL A 44 7.25 -0.40 6.42
N LEU A 45 6.42 -1.42 6.69
CA LEU A 45 6.11 -1.82 8.06
C LEU A 45 7.28 -2.45 8.81
N LYS A 46 8.24 -3.06 8.09
CA LYS A 46 9.46 -3.62 8.69
C LYS A 46 10.52 -2.57 8.97
N HIS A 47 10.60 -1.56 8.14
CA HIS A 47 11.67 -0.56 8.15
C HIS A 47 11.11 0.85 7.88
N PRO A 48 10.14 1.36 8.68
CA PRO A 48 9.40 2.58 8.37
C PRO A 48 10.31 3.79 8.19
N ASP A 49 11.26 4.02 9.09
CA ASP A 49 12.20 5.14 9.00
C ASP A 49 13.03 5.09 7.70
N ASN A 50 13.72 3.99 7.46
CA ASN A 50 14.54 3.81 6.26
C ASN A 50 13.74 3.95 4.95
N MET A 51 12.55 3.35 4.92
CA MET A 51 11.69 3.38 3.74
C MET A 51 11.11 4.77 3.46
N LEU A 52 10.74 5.53 4.51
CA LEU A 52 10.26 6.90 4.35
C LEU A 52 11.37 7.85 3.93
N GLN A 53 12.59 7.73 4.49
CA GLN A 53 13.74 8.52 4.03
C GLN A 53 14.00 8.28 2.53
N LYS A 54 14.00 7.02 2.08
CA LYS A 54 14.19 6.68 0.66
C LYS A 54 13.06 7.17 -0.22
N LEU A 55 11.81 7.08 0.25
CA LEU A 55 10.67 7.64 -0.47
C LEU A 55 10.82 9.14 -0.64
N CYS A 56 11.08 9.88 0.44
CA CYS A 56 11.24 11.33 0.43
C CYS A 56 12.36 11.75 -0.53
N ALA A 57 13.51 11.07 -0.48
CA ALA A 57 14.61 11.31 -1.41
C ALA A 57 14.20 11.05 -2.88
N ALA A 58 13.45 9.98 -3.14
CA ALA A 58 13.02 9.62 -4.49
C ALA A 58 12.01 10.61 -5.10
N VAL A 59 11.15 11.22 -4.27
CA VAL A 59 10.14 12.20 -4.72
C VAL A 59 10.60 13.66 -4.55
N GLY A 60 11.78 13.90 -3.99
CA GLY A 60 12.35 15.25 -3.82
C GLY A 60 11.70 16.04 -2.68
N VAL A 61 11.26 15.36 -1.62
CA VAL A 61 10.70 15.97 -0.40
C VAL A 61 11.68 15.74 0.75
N GLU A 62 11.80 16.72 1.66
CA GLU A 62 12.60 16.55 2.87
C GLU A 62 11.92 15.56 3.83
N PHE A 63 12.72 14.65 4.41
CA PHE A 63 12.23 13.73 5.42
C PHE A 63 12.12 14.44 6.77
N ASP A 64 11.05 14.18 7.50
CA ASP A 64 10.79 14.65 8.84
C ASP A 64 10.45 13.48 9.76
N GLU A 65 11.06 13.42 10.95
CA GLU A 65 10.80 12.36 11.94
C GLU A 65 9.33 12.33 12.41
N ASP A 66 8.63 13.46 12.34
CA ASP A 66 7.18 13.54 12.62
C ASP A 66 6.32 12.68 11.65
N MET A 67 6.89 12.25 10.53
CA MET A 67 6.25 11.29 9.62
C MET A 67 6.15 9.87 10.20
N LEU A 68 6.92 9.55 11.25
CA LEU A 68 6.95 8.23 11.87
C LEU A 68 5.92 8.06 12.99
N SER A 69 5.39 9.14 13.51
CA SER A 69 4.44 9.11 14.62
C SER A 69 3.37 10.20 14.48
N TRP A 70 2.18 9.93 15.01
CA TRP A 70 1.06 10.87 14.96
C TRP A 70 0.15 10.69 16.18
N PRO A 71 -0.58 11.74 16.60
CA PRO A 71 -1.59 11.61 17.66
C PRO A 71 -2.74 10.71 17.18
N ALA A 72 -3.24 9.86 18.10
CA ALA A 72 -4.43 9.07 17.86
C ALA A 72 -5.65 9.98 17.70
N GLY A 73 -6.63 9.54 16.94
CA GLY A 73 -7.89 10.21 16.73
C GLY A 73 -8.15 10.61 15.28
N ARG A 74 -9.40 10.96 15.03
CA ARG A 74 -9.85 11.44 13.73
C ARG A 74 -9.35 12.87 13.48
N ARG A 75 -9.04 13.16 12.23
CA ARG A 75 -8.65 14.51 11.77
C ARG A 75 -9.74 15.09 10.88
N ASP A 76 -9.89 16.39 10.89
CA ASP A 76 -10.86 17.10 10.03
C ASP A 76 -10.52 16.91 8.53
N SER A 77 -9.25 16.61 8.22
CA SER A 77 -8.76 16.32 6.87
C SER A 77 -9.06 14.92 6.35
N ASP A 78 -9.55 13.99 7.19
CA ASP A 78 -9.71 12.57 6.83
C ASP A 78 -10.80 12.30 5.78
N GLY A 79 -11.59 13.29 5.44
CA GLY A 79 -12.62 13.18 4.42
C GLY A 79 -13.75 12.19 4.78
N ILE A 80 -14.73 12.11 3.87
CA ILE A 80 -15.96 11.32 4.11
C ILE A 80 -15.74 9.81 4.18
N TRP A 81 -14.71 9.29 3.52
CA TRP A 81 -14.36 7.85 3.51
C TRP A 81 -13.67 7.38 4.79
N GLY A 82 -13.12 8.28 5.60
CA GLY A 82 -12.46 7.96 6.86
C GLY A 82 -13.32 7.13 7.79
N VAL A 83 -14.60 7.46 7.91
CA VAL A 83 -15.57 6.75 8.78
C VAL A 83 -15.65 5.25 8.46
N HIS A 84 -15.47 4.86 7.20
CA HIS A 84 -15.60 3.47 6.76
C HIS A 84 -14.28 2.69 6.75
N TRP A 85 -13.14 3.38 6.61
CA TRP A 85 -11.86 2.72 6.32
C TRP A 85 -10.77 2.98 7.36
N TYR A 86 -10.84 4.09 8.11
CA TYR A 86 -9.72 4.57 8.93
C TYR A 86 -9.75 4.16 10.39
N GLY A 87 -10.70 3.32 10.84
CA GLY A 87 -10.81 2.94 12.24
C GLY A 87 -9.51 2.37 12.86
N ALA A 88 -8.72 1.62 12.10
CA ALA A 88 -7.42 1.14 12.56
C ALA A 88 -6.38 2.28 12.63
N VAL A 89 -6.42 3.21 11.66
CA VAL A 89 -5.51 4.36 11.60
C VAL A 89 -5.83 5.36 12.71
N GLU A 90 -7.12 5.63 12.98
CA GLU A 90 -7.57 6.54 14.03
C GLU A 90 -7.13 6.08 15.43
N ASN A 91 -6.98 4.77 15.64
CA ASN A 91 -6.49 4.20 16.90
C ASN A 91 -4.97 4.00 16.94
N SER A 92 -4.24 4.37 15.89
CA SER A 92 -2.79 4.22 15.81
C SER A 92 -2.07 5.52 16.16
N THR A 93 -0.80 5.38 16.59
CA THR A 93 0.11 6.50 16.86
C THR A 93 1.41 6.39 16.09
N GLY A 94 1.49 5.46 15.14
CA GLY A 94 2.68 5.18 14.33
C GLY A 94 2.48 3.88 13.54
N PHE A 95 3.54 3.43 12.87
CA PHE A 95 3.54 2.20 12.09
C PHE A 95 3.47 0.97 13.00
N ALA A 96 2.46 0.14 12.81
CA ALA A 96 2.37 -1.14 13.50
C ALA A 96 3.51 -2.09 13.03
N PRO A 97 4.14 -2.85 13.93
CA PRO A 97 5.13 -3.85 13.54
C PRO A 97 4.54 -4.85 12.54
N TYR A 98 5.29 -5.15 11.49
CA TYR A 98 4.88 -6.17 10.54
C TYR A 98 4.68 -7.52 11.23
N LYS A 99 3.50 -8.09 11.07
CA LYS A 99 3.18 -9.45 11.54
C LYS A 99 2.83 -10.29 10.32
N PRO A 100 3.60 -11.37 10.03
CA PRO A 100 3.18 -12.35 9.06
C PRO A 100 1.81 -12.90 9.48
N SER A 101 0.86 -12.88 8.59
CA SER A 101 -0.46 -13.46 8.82
C SER A 101 -0.83 -14.34 7.63
N ASP A 102 -1.44 -15.48 7.92
CA ASP A 102 -2.20 -16.20 6.91
C ASP A 102 -3.55 -15.47 6.79
N PRO A 103 -3.88 -14.89 5.65
CA PRO A 103 -5.14 -14.17 5.47
C PRO A 103 -6.37 -15.10 5.45
N GLY A 104 -6.17 -16.43 5.48
CA GLY A 104 -7.28 -17.40 5.46
C GLY A 104 -8.18 -17.24 4.23
N LEU A 105 -7.58 -17.08 3.05
CA LEU A 105 -8.34 -16.89 1.81
C LEU A 105 -9.17 -18.14 1.48
N ASP A 106 -10.45 -17.94 1.11
CA ASP A 106 -11.27 -18.98 0.51
C ASP A 106 -10.83 -19.30 -0.93
N SER A 107 -11.51 -20.22 -1.59
CA SER A 107 -11.18 -20.67 -2.95
C SER A 107 -11.23 -19.54 -3.97
N ASP A 108 -12.28 -18.71 -3.92
CA ASP A 108 -12.50 -17.63 -4.89
C ASP A 108 -11.48 -16.49 -4.69
N GLN A 109 -11.19 -16.17 -3.44
CA GLN A 109 -10.15 -15.20 -3.07
C GLN A 109 -8.76 -15.68 -3.44
N SER A 110 -8.48 -16.97 -3.31
CA SER A 110 -7.21 -17.59 -3.71
C SER A 110 -7.02 -17.56 -5.22
N GLU A 111 -8.09 -17.87 -5.99
CA GLU A 111 -8.07 -17.75 -7.45
C GLU A 111 -7.87 -16.29 -7.88
N LEU A 112 -8.56 -15.36 -7.25
CA LEU A 112 -8.38 -13.92 -7.49
C LEU A 112 -6.94 -13.48 -7.19
N ALA A 113 -6.37 -13.93 -6.08
CA ALA A 113 -4.98 -13.64 -5.72
C ALA A 113 -4.00 -14.17 -6.78
N ALA A 114 -4.22 -15.39 -7.27
CA ALA A 114 -3.41 -15.97 -8.34
C ALA A 114 -3.50 -15.15 -9.64
N LYS A 115 -4.68 -14.65 -10.01
CA LYS A 115 -4.88 -13.77 -11.17
C LYS A 115 -4.17 -12.42 -11.02
N CYS A 116 -4.13 -11.87 -9.81
CA CYS A 116 -3.47 -10.58 -9.54
C CYS A 116 -1.94 -10.70 -9.40
N ARG A 117 -1.44 -11.88 -9.11
CA ARG A 117 -0.02 -12.13 -8.80
C ARG A 117 0.97 -11.63 -9.85
N PRO A 118 0.78 -11.85 -11.16
CA PRO A 118 1.73 -11.37 -12.17
C PRO A 118 1.90 -9.84 -12.16
N PHE A 119 0.81 -9.09 -11.98
CA PHE A 119 0.83 -7.63 -11.92
C PHE A 119 1.58 -7.12 -10.67
N TYR A 120 1.32 -7.76 -9.52
CA TYR A 120 2.03 -7.47 -8.28
C TYR A 120 3.53 -7.76 -8.42
N ASP A 121 3.90 -8.93 -8.94
CA ASP A 121 5.29 -9.36 -9.05
C ASP A 121 6.09 -8.42 -9.98
N GLU A 122 5.49 -7.90 -11.05
CA GLU A 122 6.13 -6.91 -11.93
C GLU A 122 6.38 -5.60 -11.17
N LEU A 123 5.38 -5.04 -10.50
CA LEU A 123 5.55 -3.83 -9.68
C LEU A 123 6.55 -4.05 -8.54
N TYR A 124 6.53 -5.21 -7.92
CA TYR A 124 7.43 -5.57 -6.83
C TYR A 124 8.91 -5.55 -7.23
N HIS A 125 9.26 -5.86 -8.49
CA HIS A 125 10.63 -5.75 -8.99
C HIS A 125 11.14 -4.30 -9.03
N HIS A 126 10.27 -3.33 -9.21
CA HIS A 126 10.60 -1.91 -9.27
C HIS A 126 10.59 -1.20 -7.91
N ARG A 127 10.25 -1.90 -6.83
CA ARG A 127 10.11 -1.28 -5.52
C ARG A 127 11.43 -0.77 -4.95
N ILE A 128 11.35 0.29 -4.16
CA ILE A 128 12.44 0.69 -3.26
C ILE A 128 12.68 -0.45 -2.27
N GLN A 129 13.95 -0.86 -2.13
CA GLN A 129 14.35 -1.91 -1.19
C GLN A 129 14.91 -1.28 0.08
N PRO A 130 14.63 -1.86 1.26
CA PRO A 130 15.29 -1.47 2.49
C PRO A 130 16.81 -1.71 2.39
N SER A 131 17.58 -0.92 3.14
CA SER A 131 19.04 -1.06 3.23
C SER A 131 19.41 -2.20 4.15
#